data_5fe8463a94bb62ea02c40e00630c49cb
#
_entry.id   5fe8463a94bb62ea02c40e00630c49cb
#
_cell.length_a   1.000
_cell.length_b   1.000
_cell.length_c   1.000
_cell.angle_alpha   90.00
_cell.angle_beta   90.00
_cell.angle_gamma   90.00
#
_symmetry.space_group_name_H-M   'P 1'
#
loop_
_entity.id
_entity.type
_entity.pdbx_description
1 polymer ?
#
loop_
_entity_poly.entity_id
_entity_poly.type
_entity_poly.pdbx_seq_one_letter_code
_entity_poly.pdbx_strand_id
1 'polypeptide(L)'
;EVPAEDLIWQDPVPAGKAAYDVAAVKAQIAASGLSVSDMVATAWDSARTYRGSDMRGGANGARIRLAPQKDWAGNEPARLAKVLTVLEGIAKDSGASVADVIVLAGNVGLEKAIQAAGLKVDVPFMPGRGDATQEMTDVESFAVLEPIHDGFRNWVQKNYAVSPEAVSYTHLRAHE
;
A
#
# COMPACT_ATOMS: atom_id res chain seq x y z
N GLU A 1 5.10 -31.22 5.64
CA GLU A 1 3.75 -31.03 5.07
C GLU A 1 3.29 -29.63 5.44
N VAL A 2 2.67 -28.93 4.50
CA VAL A 2 2.07 -27.61 4.74
C VAL A 2 0.70 -27.85 5.39
N PRO A 3 0.38 -27.18 6.51
CA PRO A 3 -0.97 -27.29 7.11
C PRO A 3 -2.06 -26.96 6.09
N ALA A 4 -3.20 -27.65 6.20
CA ALA A 4 -4.36 -27.39 5.33
C ALA A 4 -5.13 -26.12 5.74
N GLU A 5 -4.88 -25.62 6.94
CA GLU A 5 -5.48 -24.40 7.50
C GLU A 5 -4.51 -23.23 7.39
N ASP A 6 -5.05 -22.02 7.18
CA ASP A 6 -4.26 -20.79 7.20
C ASP A 6 -3.85 -20.46 8.65
N LEU A 7 -2.56 -20.53 8.92
CA LEU A 7 -2.01 -20.18 10.22
C LEU A 7 -1.64 -18.68 10.26
N ILE A 8 -1.65 -18.08 11.45
CA ILE A 8 -1.40 -16.65 11.62
C ILE A 8 -0.06 -16.20 11.04
N TRP A 9 0.98 -17.03 11.09
CA TRP A 9 2.29 -16.72 10.52
C TRP A 9 2.30 -16.65 8.98
N GLN A 10 1.25 -17.13 8.32
CA GLN A 10 1.05 -17.00 6.87
C GLN A 10 0.40 -15.65 6.50
N ASP A 11 -0.01 -14.85 7.50
CA ASP A 11 -0.70 -13.58 7.32
C ASP A 11 -1.91 -13.69 6.38
N PRO A 12 -2.92 -14.52 6.71
CA PRO A 12 -4.03 -14.79 5.81
C PRO A 12 -4.84 -13.53 5.50
N VAL A 13 -5.35 -13.45 4.28
CA VAL A 13 -6.22 -12.36 3.84
C VAL A 13 -7.54 -12.94 3.35
N PRO A 14 -8.69 -12.50 3.89
CA PRO A 14 -9.98 -12.95 3.39
C PRO A 14 -10.20 -12.50 1.95
N ALA A 15 -11.00 -13.26 1.21
CA ALA A 15 -11.36 -12.91 -0.16
C ALA A 15 -12.07 -11.54 -0.20
N GLY A 16 -11.62 -10.68 -1.10
CA GLY A 16 -12.25 -9.39 -1.34
C GLY A 16 -13.46 -9.48 -2.26
N LYS A 17 -14.22 -8.38 -2.31
CA LYS A 17 -15.33 -8.22 -3.25
C LYS A 17 -14.85 -7.46 -4.48
N ALA A 18 -15.08 -8.00 -5.67
CA ALA A 18 -14.75 -7.32 -6.92
C ALA A 18 -15.95 -6.55 -7.54
N ALA A 19 -17.16 -6.79 -7.01
CA ALA A 19 -18.41 -6.24 -7.55
C ALA A 19 -18.79 -4.94 -6.84
N TYR A 20 -18.18 -3.83 -7.26
CA TYR A 20 -18.54 -2.46 -6.90
C TYR A 20 -18.23 -1.52 -8.07
N ASP A 21 -18.78 -0.30 -8.04
CA ASP A 21 -18.54 0.68 -9.11
C ASP A 21 -17.17 1.36 -8.94
N VAL A 22 -16.19 0.85 -9.66
CA VAL A 22 -14.80 1.38 -9.65
C VAL A 22 -14.75 2.84 -10.08
N ALA A 23 -15.57 3.25 -11.07
CA ALA A 23 -15.58 4.63 -11.56
C ALA A 23 -16.13 5.60 -10.50
N ALA A 24 -17.17 5.19 -9.78
CA ALA A 24 -17.71 5.97 -8.66
C ALA A 24 -16.71 6.11 -7.53
N VAL A 25 -15.98 5.05 -7.18
CA VAL A 25 -14.91 5.09 -6.16
C VAL A 25 -13.77 6.02 -6.59
N LYS A 26 -13.31 5.94 -7.84
CA LYS A 26 -12.30 6.87 -8.38
C LYS A 26 -12.77 8.34 -8.30
N ALA A 27 -14.05 8.61 -8.61
CA ALA A 27 -14.60 9.95 -8.50
C ALA A 27 -14.64 10.46 -7.06
N GLN A 28 -15.01 9.63 -6.09
CA GLN A 28 -14.98 9.98 -4.67
C GLN A 28 -13.56 10.29 -4.19
N ILE A 29 -12.59 9.46 -4.57
CA ILE A 29 -11.17 9.68 -4.25
C ILE A 29 -10.69 11.01 -4.88
N ALA A 30 -11.03 11.27 -6.14
CA ALA A 30 -10.65 12.50 -6.83
C ALA A 30 -11.23 13.76 -6.16
N ALA A 31 -12.43 13.66 -5.56
CA ALA A 31 -13.12 14.74 -4.85
C ALA A 31 -12.72 14.86 -3.38
N SER A 32 -11.95 13.92 -2.82
CA SER A 32 -11.62 13.84 -1.39
C SER A 32 -10.74 14.97 -0.86
N GLY A 33 -10.10 15.74 -1.74
CA GLY A 33 -9.14 16.78 -1.37
C GLY A 33 -7.74 16.25 -1.00
N LEU A 34 -7.49 14.95 -1.07
CA LEU A 34 -6.15 14.39 -0.87
C LEU A 34 -5.19 14.86 -1.97
N SER A 35 -3.97 15.18 -1.57
CA SER A 35 -2.92 15.55 -2.53
C SER A 35 -2.46 14.33 -3.35
N VAL A 36 -1.90 14.59 -4.53
CA VAL A 36 -1.26 13.54 -5.36
C VAL A 36 -0.20 12.80 -4.54
N SER A 37 0.61 13.55 -3.80
CA SER A 37 1.67 12.99 -2.95
C SER A 37 1.11 12.04 -1.87
N ASP A 38 0.03 12.43 -1.19
CA ASP A 38 -0.59 11.59 -0.16
C ASP A 38 -1.14 10.29 -0.74
N MET A 39 -1.83 10.38 -1.87
CA MET A 39 -2.41 9.23 -2.55
C MET A 39 -1.34 8.25 -3.04
N VAL A 40 -0.34 8.74 -3.75
CA VAL A 40 0.73 7.91 -4.32
C VAL A 40 1.62 7.32 -3.21
N ALA A 41 2.02 8.13 -2.21
CA ALA A 41 2.85 7.64 -1.12
C ALA A 41 2.14 6.55 -0.30
N THR A 42 0.84 6.70 -0.02
CA THR A 42 0.10 5.69 0.74
C THR A 42 -0.04 4.37 -0.03
N ALA A 43 -0.31 4.45 -1.34
CA ALA A 43 -0.36 3.26 -2.19
C ALA A 43 1.01 2.56 -2.29
N TRP A 44 2.08 3.34 -2.45
CA TRP A 44 3.44 2.83 -2.44
C TRP A 44 3.81 2.18 -1.10
N ASP A 45 3.55 2.84 0.01
CA ASP A 45 3.80 2.32 1.36
C ASP A 45 3.07 1.01 1.63
N SER A 46 1.85 0.88 1.10
CA SER A 46 1.07 -0.35 1.19
C SER A 46 1.69 -1.49 0.36
N ALA A 47 2.20 -1.19 -0.82
CA ALA A 47 2.67 -2.18 -1.78
C ALA A 47 4.13 -2.63 -1.56
N ARG A 48 5.02 -1.72 -1.12
CA ARG A 48 6.48 -1.94 -1.07
C ARG A 48 6.95 -3.02 -0.09
N THR A 49 6.06 -3.51 0.78
CA THR A 49 6.36 -4.60 1.71
C THR A 49 6.30 -5.98 1.05
N TYR A 50 5.86 -6.06 -0.22
CA TYR A 50 5.71 -7.34 -0.89
C TYR A 50 7.06 -8.06 -1.06
N ARG A 51 7.10 -9.30 -0.62
CA ARG A 51 8.25 -10.18 -0.73
C ARG A 51 7.89 -11.38 -1.61
N GLY A 52 8.48 -11.43 -2.82
CA GLY A 52 8.14 -12.42 -3.84
C GLY A 52 8.55 -13.86 -3.50
N SER A 53 9.48 -14.07 -2.55
CA SER A 53 9.95 -15.40 -2.17
C SER A 53 8.88 -16.23 -1.45
N ASP A 54 8.01 -15.59 -0.69
CA ASP A 54 6.97 -16.22 0.12
C ASP A 54 5.60 -15.52 0.00
N MET A 55 5.50 -14.53 -0.89
CA MET A 55 4.28 -13.77 -1.20
C MET A 55 3.70 -13.01 0.02
N ARG A 56 4.51 -12.72 1.03
CA ARG A 56 4.09 -11.95 2.20
C ARG A 56 4.13 -10.44 1.92
N GLY A 57 3.35 -9.69 2.68
CA GLY A 57 3.24 -8.25 2.55
C GLY A 57 2.44 -7.82 1.33
N GLY A 58 2.68 -6.60 0.85
CA GLY A 58 2.00 -6.02 -0.29
C GLY A 58 0.65 -5.39 0.04
N ALA A 59 -0.03 -4.91 -1.00
CA ALA A 59 -1.27 -4.14 -0.87
C ALA A 59 -2.48 -4.95 -0.41
N ASN A 60 -2.50 -6.28 -0.67
CA ASN A 60 -3.60 -7.13 -0.24
C ASN A 60 -3.63 -7.23 1.29
N GLY A 61 -4.82 -7.11 1.87
CA GLY A 61 -5.00 -7.10 3.32
C GLY A 61 -5.01 -5.71 3.95
N ALA A 62 -4.60 -4.66 3.24
CA ALA A 62 -4.50 -3.29 3.77
C ALA A 62 -3.78 -3.22 5.13
N ARG A 63 -2.73 -4.02 5.34
CA ARG A 63 -2.02 -4.09 6.63
C ARG A 63 -1.31 -2.80 7.00
N ILE A 64 -1.18 -1.86 6.07
CA ILE A 64 -0.68 -0.51 6.35
C ILE A 64 -1.50 0.23 7.44
N ARG A 65 -2.76 -0.15 7.68
CA ARG A 65 -3.63 0.39 8.76
C ARG A 65 -3.47 -0.36 10.09
N LEU A 66 -2.72 -1.48 10.10
CA LEU A 66 -2.55 -2.37 11.24
C LEU A 66 -1.12 -2.28 11.81
N ALA A 67 -0.95 -2.68 13.06
CA ALA A 67 0.37 -2.87 13.63
C ALA A 67 1.06 -4.10 12.98
N PRO A 68 2.39 -4.05 12.73
CA PRO A 68 3.31 -2.96 13.07
C PRO A 68 3.40 -1.89 11.99
N GLN A 69 2.87 -2.14 10.77
CA GLN A 69 3.14 -1.34 9.57
C GLN A 69 2.66 0.12 9.69
N LYS A 70 1.52 0.36 10.36
CA LYS A 70 0.98 1.73 10.55
C LYS A 70 1.93 2.65 11.32
N ASP A 71 2.79 2.07 12.16
CA ASP A 71 3.67 2.80 13.08
C ASP A 71 5.11 2.95 12.53
N TRP A 72 5.43 2.36 11.39
CA TRP A 72 6.75 2.46 10.79
C TRP A 72 7.08 3.90 10.38
N ALA A 73 8.27 4.35 10.76
CA ALA A 73 8.70 5.73 10.51
C ALA A 73 8.66 6.13 9.02
N GLY A 74 9.00 5.20 8.12
CA GLY A 74 8.96 5.41 6.68
C GLY A 74 7.56 5.64 6.12
N ASN A 75 6.51 5.27 6.85
CA ASN A 75 5.12 5.48 6.45
C ASN A 75 4.56 6.83 6.95
N GLU A 76 5.35 7.60 7.73
CA GLU A 76 4.91 8.89 8.28
C GLU A 76 3.57 8.77 9.02
N PRO A 77 3.50 8.12 10.19
CA PRO A 77 2.26 7.71 10.85
C PRO A 77 1.20 8.79 10.98
N ALA A 78 1.60 10.03 11.28
CA ALA A 78 0.66 11.16 11.43
C ALA A 78 0.00 11.58 10.11
N ARG A 79 0.74 11.52 8.99
CA ARG A 79 0.21 11.72 7.63
C ARG A 79 -0.67 10.56 7.24
N LEU A 80 -0.17 9.34 7.41
CA LEU A 80 -0.87 8.11 7.06
C LEU A 80 -2.24 8.02 7.73
N ALA A 81 -2.33 8.31 9.02
CA ALA A 81 -3.59 8.27 9.77
C ALA A 81 -4.66 9.19 9.17
N LYS A 82 -4.28 10.40 8.73
CA LYS A 82 -5.21 11.36 8.08
C LYS A 82 -5.71 10.81 6.74
N VAL A 83 -4.79 10.27 5.93
CA VAL A 83 -5.14 9.70 4.62
C VAL A 83 -6.05 8.49 4.78
N LEU A 84 -5.70 7.56 5.69
CA LEU A 84 -6.50 6.37 5.95
C LEU A 84 -7.92 6.71 6.42
N THR A 85 -8.10 7.72 7.28
CA THR A 85 -9.44 8.15 7.72
C THR A 85 -10.35 8.48 6.52
N VAL A 86 -9.81 9.14 5.50
CA VAL A 86 -10.56 9.49 4.28
C VAL A 86 -10.84 8.23 3.44
N LEU A 87 -9.80 7.41 3.21
CA LEU A 87 -9.93 6.23 2.34
C LEU A 87 -10.81 5.14 2.95
N GLU A 88 -10.77 4.95 4.27
CA GLU A 88 -11.66 4.03 5.00
C GLU A 88 -13.13 4.51 4.94
N GLY A 89 -13.37 5.82 4.99
CA GLY A 89 -14.69 6.40 4.77
C GLY A 89 -15.23 6.04 3.38
N ILE A 90 -14.43 6.24 2.33
CA ILE A 90 -14.80 5.90 0.95
C ILE A 90 -15.04 4.40 0.80
N ALA A 91 -14.20 3.55 1.39
CA ALA A 91 -14.36 2.10 1.36
C ALA A 91 -15.70 1.67 1.98
N LYS A 92 -16.03 2.22 3.15
CA LYS A 92 -17.29 1.96 3.84
C LYS A 92 -18.51 2.35 2.99
N ASP A 93 -18.47 3.51 2.36
CA ASP A 93 -19.60 4.05 1.60
C ASP A 93 -19.81 3.31 0.26
N SER A 94 -18.72 2.85 -0.36
CA SER A 94 -18.74 2.16 -1.65
C SER A 94 -18.89 0.65 -1.56
N GLY A 95 -18.63 0.05 -0.39
CA GLY A 95 -18.55 -1.40 -0.20
C GLY A 95 -17.30 -2.05 -0.80
N ALA A 96 -16.34 -1.26 -1.28
CA ALA A 96 -15.02 -1.73 -1.67
C ALA A 96 -14.16 -2.05 -0.43
N SER A 97 -13.14 -2.90 -0.59
CA SER A 97 -12.15 -3.09 0.48
C SER A 97 -11.24 -1.84 0.63
N VAL A 98 -10.74 -1.62 1.83
CA VAL A 98 -9.74 -0.55 2.07
C VAL A 98 -8.50 -0.80 1.22
N ALA A 99 -8.09 -2.06 1.04
CA ALA A 99 -6.97 -2.44 0.18
C ALA A 99 -7.17 -1.97 -1.26
N ASP A 100 -8.35 -2.18 -1.83
CA ASP A 100 -8.65 -1.72 -3.19
C ASP A 100 -8.72 -0.19 -3.28
N VAL A 101 -9.32 0.48 -2.28
CA VAL A 101 -9.40 1.94 -2.26
C VAL A 101 -8.01 2.59 -2.15
N ILE A 102 -7.09 2.01 -1.39
CA ILE A 102 -5.69 2.49 -1.31
C ILE A 102 -5.00 2.39 -2.68
N VAL A 103 -5.15 1.26 -3.37
CA VAL A 103 -4.55 1.09 -4.71
C VAL A 103 -5.19 2.04 -5.72
N LEU A 104 -6.51 2.20 -5.69
CA LEU A 104 -7.22 3.17 -6.53
C LEU A 104 -6.80 4.62 -6.25
N ALA A 105 -6.51 4.96 -4.99
CA ALA A 105 -5.99 6.28 -4.66
C ALA A 105 -4.64 6.53 -5.34
N GLY A 106 -3.75 5.53 -5.37
CA GLY A 106 -2.50 5.59 -6.13
C GLY A 106 -2.74 5.84 -7.61
N ASN A 107 -3.67 5.10 -8.23
CA ASN A 107 -4.04 5.28 -9.64
C ASN A 107 -4.59 6.68 -9.91
N VAL A 108 -5.51 7.17 -9.09
CA VAL A 108 -6.07 8.54 -9.21
C VAL A 108 -4.98 9.59 -9.06
N GLY A 109 -4.05 9.40 -8.13
CA GLY A 109 -2.90 10.30 -7.96
C GLY A 109 -2.02 10.37 -9.20
N LEU A 110 -1.68 9.20 -9.78
CA LEU A 110 -0.91 9.11 -11.02
C LEU A 110 -1.66 9.75 -12.19
N GLU A 111 -2.96 9.45 -12.36
CA GLU A 111 -3.78 10.02 -13.43
C GLU A 111 -3.86 11.55 -13.35
N LYS A 112 -4.00 12.10 -12.13
CA LYS A 112 -3.96 13.56 -11.91
C LYS A 112 -2.60 14.17 -12.29
N ALA A 113 -1.49 13.51 -11.92
CA ALA A 113 -0.15 13.98 -12.28
C ALA A 113 0.09 13.93 -13.79
N ILE A 114 -0.35 12.86 -14.45
CA ILE A 114 -0.25 12.69 -15.90
C ILE A 114 -1.09 13.74 -16.64
N GLN A 115 -2.31 14.00 -16.15
CA GLN A 115 -3.18 15.04 -16.71
C GLN A 115 -2.57 16.43 -16.54
N ALA A 116 -1.95 16.73 -15.40
CA ALA A 116 -1.25 17.99 -15.19
C ALA A 116 -0.06 18.18 -16.15
N ALA A 117 0.54 17.09 -16.62
CA ALA A 117 1.57 17.11 -17.68
C ALA A 117 1.00 17.19 -19.10
N GLY A 118 -0.32 17.36 -19.28
CA GLY A 118 -0.97 17.47 -20.59
C GLY A 118 -1.23 16.15 -21.30
N LEU A 119 -1.04 15.03 -20.62
CA LEU A 119 -1.28 13.69 -21.15
C LEU A 119 -2.60 13.12 -20.61
N LYS A 120 -3.13 12.09 -21.29
CA LYS A 120 -4.32 11.36 -20.83
C LYS A 120 -3.98 9.86 -20.84
N VAL A 121 -3.95 9.27 -19.66
CA VAL A 121 -3.71 7.83 -19.48
C VAL A 121 -4.71 7.33 -18.43
N ASP A 122 -5.28 6.16 -18.67
CA ASP A 122 -6.08 5.43 -17.69
C ASP A 122 -5.18 4.35 -17.09
N VAL A 123 -4.95 4.43 -15.79
CA VAL A 123 -4.08 3.48 -15.08
C VAL A 123 -4.85 2.19 -14.81
N PRO A 124 -4.36 1.03 -15.29
CA PRO A 124 -5.05 -0.23 -15.12
C PRO A 124 -5.30 -0.58 -13.65
N PHE A 125 -6.46 -1.14 -13.36
CA PHE A 125 -6.83 -1.58 -12.03
C PHE A 125 -7.52 -2.95 -12.04
N MET A 126 -7.18 -3.78 -11.09
CA MET A 126 -7.82 -5.07 -10.89
C MET A 126 -8.39 -5.13 -9.47
N PRO A 127 -9.73 -5.18 -9.30
CA PRO A 127 -10.38 -5.24 -8.01
C PRO A 127 -10.30 -6.64 -7.38
N GLY A 128 -10.66 -6.74 -6.09
CA GLY A 128 -10.85 -8.02 -5.41
C GLY A 128 -9.87 -8.29 -4.27
N ARG A 129 -9.09 -7.30 -3.84
CA ARG A 129 -8.30 -7.40 -2.61
C ARG A 129 -9.22 -7.43 -1.39
N GLY A 130 -8.84 -8.22 -0.39
CA GLY A 130 -9.52 -8.26 0.91
C GLY A 130 -8.82 -7.41 1.95
N ASP A 131 -9.47 -7.24 3.09
CA ASP A 131 -8.92 -6.53 4.25
C ASP A 131 -8.61 -7.52 5.36
N ALA A 132 -7.37 -7.58 5.81
CA ALA A 132 -6.98 -8.38 6.97
C ALA A 132 -7.40 -7.69 8.28
N THR A 133 -7.54 -8.47 9.35
CA THR A 133 -7.66 -7.97 10.71
C THR A 133 -6.32 -8.04 11.44
N GLN A 134 -6.25 -7.42 12.62
CA GLN A 134 -5.04 -7.48 13.44
C GLN A 134 -4.72 -8.92 13.88
N GLU A 135 -5.74 -9.72 14.16
CA GLU A 135 -5.62 -11.11 14.57
C GLU A 135 -5.11 -12.02 13.45
N MET A 136 -5.26 -11.60 12.20
CA MET A 136 -4.73 -12.29 11.01
C MET A 136 -3.29 -11.88 10.68
N THR A 137 -2.66 -11.05 11.52
CA THR A 137 -1.31 -10.53 11.28
C THR A 137 -0.37 -11.01 12.37
N ASP A 138 0.62 -11.80 12.00
CA ASP A 138 1.73 -12.14 12.89
C ASP A 138 2.66 -10.93 13.00
N VAL A 139 2.43 -10.11 14.03
CA VAL A 139 3.13 -8.83 14.22
C VAL A 139 4.63 -8.99 14.30
N GLU A 140 5.11 -10.04 14.99
CA GLU A 140 6.54 -10.27 15.20
C GLU A 140 7.22 -10.67 13.88
N SER A 141 6.66 -11.63 13.17
CA SER A 141 7.24 -12.06 11.90
C SER A 141 6.98 -11.06 10.76
N PHE A 142 5.91 -10.25 10.83
CA PHE A 142 5.63 -9.19 9.86
C PHE A 142 6.60 -7.99 9.99
N ALA A 143 7.14 -7.75 11.18
CA ALA A 143 8.07 -6.64 11.43
C ALA A 143 9.34 -6.71 10.55
N VAL A 144 9.77 -7.91 10.14
CA VAL A 144 10.92 -8.08 9.24
C VAL A 144 10.71 -7.56 7.83
N LEU A 145 9.46 -7.23 7.46
CA LEU A 145 9.11 -6.62 6.18
C LEU A 145 9.28 -5.09 6.19
N GLU A 146 9.66 -4.49 7.33
CA GLU A 146 9.89 -3.04 7.40
C GLU A 146 11.00 -2.62 6.43
N PRO A 147 10.72 -1.76 5.46
CA PRO A 147 11.74 -1.25 4.56
C PRO A 147 12.75 -0.38 5.29
N ILE A 148 14.03 -0.71 5.12
CA ILE A 148 15.14 0.07 5.67
C ILE A 148 15.46 1.28 4.80
N HIS A 149 15.24 1.15 3.49
CA HIS A 149 15.52 2.15 2.48
C HIS A 149 14.33 2.29 1.53
N ASP A 150 14.17 3.48 0.98
CA ASP A 150 13.18 3.77 -0.05
C ASP A 150 13.76 4.77 -1.07
N GLY A 151 14.30 4.25 -2.17
CA GLY A 151 14.86 5.08 -3.23
C GLY A 151 13.80 5.91 -3.97
N PHE A 152 12.53 5.46 -4.01
CA PHE A 152 11.44 6.22 -4.64
C PHE A 152 11.19 7.56 -3.94
N ARG A 153 11.32 7.60 -2.58
CA ARG A 153 11.12 8.82 -1.78
C ARG A 153 12.41 9.38 -1.21
N ASN A 154 13.56 8.84 -1.61
CA ASN A 154 14.85 9.24 -1.08
C ASN A 154 14.91 9.20 0.47
N TRP A 155 14.45 8.10 1.06
CA TRP A 155 14.34 7.90 2.49
C TRP A 155 15.20 6.74 2.97
N VAL A 156 15.83 6.91 4.11
CA VAL A 156 16.58 5.88 4.82
C VAL A 156 16.24 5.93 6.31
N GLN A 157 16.16 4.76 6.94
CA GLN A 157 15.93 4.66 8.37
C GLN A 157 17.12 5.26 9.15
N LYS A 158 16.84 6.01 10.23
CA LYS A 158 17.83 6.83 10.94
C LYS A 158 19.10 6.10 11.41
N ASN A 159 19.03 4.78 11.60
CA ASN A 159 20.14 3.98 12.08
C ASN A 159 21.10 3.53 10.96
N TYR A 160 20.84 3.93 9.71
CA TYR A 160 21.63 3.54 8.55
C TYR A 160 22.32 4.76 7.95
N ALA A 161 23.62 4.62 7.62
CA ALA A 161 24.44 5.70 7.11
C ALA A 161 24.49 5.78 5.57
N VAL A 162 23.96 4.78 4.87
CA VAL A 162 23.99 4.70 3.39
C VAL A 162 22.79 5.45 2.81
N SER A 163 23.02 6.29 1.79
CA SER A 163 21.94 7.03 1.15
C SER A 163 20.96 6.10 0.41
N PRO A 164 19.67 6.45 0.34
CA PRO A 164 18.67 5.65 -0.39
C PRO A 164 19.02 5.44 -1.86
N GLU A 165 19.63 6.44 -2.50
CA GLU A 165 20.09 6.35 -3.89
C GLU A 165 21.19 5.32 -4.05
N ALA A 166 22.18 5.31 -3.15
CA ALA A 166 23.29 4.35 -3.20
C ALA A 166 22.79 2.91 -3.08
N VAL A 167 21.79 2.67 -2.23
CA VAL A 167 21.16 1.35 -2.08
C VAL A 167 20.37 0.98 -3.32
N SER A 168 19.55 1.87 -3.83
CA SER A 168 18.77 1.66 -5.05
C SER A 168 19.67 1.32 -6.23
N TYR A 169 20.79 2.04 -6.39
CA TYR A 169 21.77 1.80 -7.45
C TYR A 169 22.45 0.43 -7.33
N THR A 170 22.79 0.02 -6.10
CA THR A 170 23.45 -1.27 -5.85
C THR A 170 22.51 -2.44 -6.13
N HIS A 171 21.26 -2.35 -5.72
CA HIS A 171 20.29 -3.44 -5.89
C HIS A 171 19.71 -3.54 -7.30
N LEU A 172 19.51 -2.41 -8.01
CA LEU A 172 19.02 -2.44 -9.39
C LEU A 172 20.02 -3.02 -10.37
N ARG A 173 21.32 -2.80 -10.14
CA ARG A 173 22.38 -3.39 -11.00
C ARG A 173 22.69 -4.86 -10.72
N ALA A 174 22.28 -5.40 -9.58
CA ALA A 174 22.46 -6.82 -9.29
C ALA A 174 21.53 -7.74 -10.10
N HIS A 175 20.59 -7.17 -10.87
CA HIS A 175 19.62 -7.89 -11.72
C HIS A 175 19.86 -7.69 -13.22
N GLU A 176 20.89 -6.95 -13.62
CA GLU A 176 21.40 -6.89 -15.00
C GLU A 176 22.51 -7.95 -15.21
#